data_657a0f772ee31ca8940df503c886dcb4
#
_entry.id   657a0f772ee31ca8940df503c886dcb4
#
_cell.length_a   1.000
_cell.length_b   1.000
_cell.length_c   1.000
_cell.angle_alpha   90.00
_cell.angle_beta   90.00
_cell.angle_gamma   90.00
#
_symmetry.space_group_name_H-M   'P 1'
#
loop_
_entity.id
_entity.type
_entity.pdbx_description
1 polymer ?
#
loop_
_entity_poly.entity_id
_entity_poly.type
_entity_poly.pdbx_seq_one_letter_code
_entity_poly.pdbx_strand_id
1 'polypeptide(L)'
;MTKKLKRRYDAKTIAKKATFELRNKYFNVFLNKFTVEGLDSWSKEYTLRHLFDSGTIATFKLNGIPLQCEYVVNSYGANWRPATANVVNECNVPGYPIQPLTVDEDIVIGYLQHSHKGVGSTIDYYIDRMVQVLMSILVNLETSKLPFLIGIDDDNIAAIEEIIDRIYANELAVFCPMDVASKLQVANTGSQYLVDQLWTQYLNFECDLLTALGIDCNALNMNRLTTDQSNANNVLINNINKGFNDCLKDYCDQCNAVLGTNYQIYIEEEEVESVHEDGSEEESDEDGTRD
;
A
#
# COMPACT_ATOMS: atom_id res chain seq x y z
N MET A 1 7.23 45.58 -5.69
CA MET A 1 6.85 44.33 -6.36
C MET A 1 7.55 43.20 -5.65
N THR A 2 6.94 42.65 -4.61
CA THR A 2 7.48 41.53 -3.82
C THR A 2 7.52 40.29 -4.70
N LYS A 3 8.71 39.87 -5.15
CA LYS A 3 8.91 38.54 -5.71
C LYS A 3 8.56 37.57 -4.58
N LYS A 4 7.38 36.95 -4.67
CA LYS A 4 7.05 35.80 -3.81
C LYS A 4 8.22 34.83 -3.92
N LEU A 5 8.90 34.54 -2.78
CA LEU A 5 9.80 33.39 -2.66
C LEU A 5 9.11 32.22 -3.33
N LYS A 6 9.61 31.81 -4.50
CA LYS A 6 9.17 30.55 -5.10
C LYS A 6 9.62 29.48 -4.12
N ARG A 7 8.72 29.01 -3.24
CA ARG A 7 8.98 27.81 -2.45
C ARG A 7 9.51 26.77 -3.43
N ARG A 8 10.76 26.41 -3.32
CA ARG A 8 11.41 25.38 -4.16
C ARG A 8 10.64 24.06 -4.16
N TYR A 9 9.77 23.88 -3.16
CA TYR A 9 8.93 22.69 -3.00
C TYR A 9 7.50 23.14 -2.66
N ASP A 10 6.59 22.94 -3.58
CA ASP A 10 5.17 22.97 -3.27
C ASP A 10 4.85 21.68 -2.50
N ALA A 11 4.68 21.77 -1.18
CA ALA A 11 4.38 20.65 -0.30
C ALA A 11 3.19 19.81 -0.81
N LYS A 12 2.18 20.48 -1.38
CA LYS A 12 1.01 19.81 -1.96
C LYS A 12 1.36 18.97 -3.19
N THR A 13 2.25 19.46 -4.04
CA THR A 13 2.73 18.72 -5.22
C THR A 13 3.59 17.53 -4.82
N ILE A 14 4.47 17.68 -3.81
CA ILE A 14 5.28 16.58 -3.28
C ILE A 14 4.37 15.50 -2.69
N ALA A 15 3.42 15.87 -1.84
CA ALA A 15 2.48 14.93 -1.23
C ALA A 15 1.70 14.15 -2.29
N LYS A 16 1.14 14.82 -3.31
CA LYS A 16 0.44 14.15 -4.41
C LYS A 16 1.33 13.17 -5.18
N LYS A 17 2.58 13.56 -5.46
CA LYS A 17 3.54 12.69 -6.13
C LYS A 17 3.86 11.47 -5.27
N ALA A 18 4.13 11.67 -3.97
CA ALA A 18 4.40 10.59 -3.04
C ALA A 18 3.21 9.62 -2.94
N THR A 19 1.98 10.13 -2.83
CA THR A 19 0.76 9.31 -2.84
C THR A 19 0.67 8.46 -4.10
N PHE A 20 0.88 9.06 -5.28
CA PHE A 20 0.82 8.34 -6.54
C PHE A 20 1.89 7.23 -6.65
N GLU A 21 3.13 7.54 -6.30
CA GLU A 21 4.24 6.57 -6.37
C GLU A 21 4.04 5.42 -5.37
N LEU A 22 3.61 5.71 -4.14
CA LEU A 22 3.33 4.68 -3.14
C LEU A 22 2.15 3.80 -3.56
N ARG A 23 1.07 4.40 -4.10
CA ARG A 23 -0.07 3.62 -4.59
C ARG A 23 0.33 2.66 -5.71
N ASN A 24 1.13 3.12 -6.66
CA ASN A 24 1.66 2.28 -7.73
C ASN A 24 2.58 1.18 -7.17
N LYS A 25 3.46 1.51 -6.20
CA LYS A 25 4.32 0.51 -5.56
C LYS A 25 3.49 -0.63 -4.97
N TYR A 26 2.50 -0.32 -4.12
CA TYR A 26 1.72 -1.35 -3.43
C TYR A 26 0.70 -2.04 -4.32
N PHE A 27 0.20 -1.37 -5.34
CA PHE A 27 -0.56 -2.04 -6.40
C PHE A 27 0.28 -3.11 -7.11
N ASN A 28 1.52 -2.81 -7.51
CA ASN A 28 2.41 -3.79 -8.11
C ASN A 28 2.76 -4.94 -7.15
N VAL A 29 2.97 -4.64 -5.87
CA VAL A 29 3.18 -5.66 -4.84
C VAL A 29 1.98 -6.58 -4.75
N PHE A 30 0.76 -6.04 -4.76
CA PHE A 30 -0.48 -6.82 -4.80
C PHE A 30 -0.59 -7.67 -6.06
N LEU A 31 -0.34 -7.12 -7.26
CA LEU A 31 -0.40 -7.87 -8.52
C LEU A 31 0.55 -9.06 -8.56
N ASN A 32 1.77 -8.86 -8.05
CA ASN A 32 2.81 -9.88 -8.07
C ASN A 32 2.58 -11.01 -7.07
N LYS A 33 1.63 -10.84 -6.16
CA LYS A 33 1.27 -11.86 -5.18
C LYS A 33 0.49 -13.03 -5.79
N PHE A 34 -0.21 -12.80 -6.91
CA PHE A 34 -1.09 -13.78 -7.51
C PHE A 34 -0.45 -14.48 -8.69
N THR A 35 -0.48 -15.81 -8.66
CA THR A 35 -0.26 -16.65 -9.82
C THR A 35 -1.58 -16.80 -10.56
N VAL A 36 -1.56 -16.48 -11.87
CA VAL A 36 -2.76 -16.48 -12.72
C VAL A 36 -2.47 -17.28 -13.96
N GLU A 37 -3.30 -18.30 -14.19
CA GLU A 37 -3.26 -19.17 -15.35
C GLU A 37 -4.59 -19.08 -16.14
N GLY A 38 -4.49 -19.33 -17.46
CA GLY A 38 -5.65 -19.32 -18.35
C GLY A 38 -6.12 -17.94 -18.83
N LEU A 39 -5.58 -16.86 -18.29
CA LEU A 39 -5.81 -15.48 -18.73
C LEU A 39 -4.58 -14.95 -19.48
N ASP A 40 -4.80 -14.17 -20.54
CA ASP A 40 -3.74 -13.39 -21.17
C ASP A 40 -3.28 -12.23 -20.26
N SER A 41 -2.14 -11.62 -20.57
CA SER A 41 -1.53 -10.59 -19.71
C SER A 41 -2.43 -9.36 -19.46
N TRP A 42 -3.22 -8.95 -20.47
CA TRP A 42 -4.14 -7.82 -20.33
C TRP A 42 -5.34 -8.17 -19.48
N SER A 43 -5.95 -9.32 -19.71
CA SER A 43 -7.08 -9.82 -18.92
C SER A 43 -6.67 -10.09 -17.47
N LYS A 44 -5.45 -10.59 -17.23
CA LYS A 44 -4.87 -10.73 -15.89
C LYS A 44 -4.78 -9.39 -15.17
N GLU A 45 -4.15 -8.38 -15.80
CA GLU A 45 -3.99 -7.07 -15.18
C GLU A 45 -5.37 -6.42 -14.93
N TYR A 46 -6.28 -6.48 -15.90
CA TYR A 46 -7.63 -5.95 -15.77
C TYR A 46 -8.36 -6.59 -14.58
N THR A 47 -8.39 -7.92 -14.50
CA THR A 47 -9.03 -8.68 -13.43
C THR A 47 -8.48 -8.30 -12.06
N LEU A 48 -7.15 -8.33 -11.91
CA LEU A 48 -6.53 -8.03 -10.63
C LEU A 48 -6.69 -6.56 -10.23
N ARG A 49 -6.74 -5.63 -11.19
CA ARG A 49 -7.00 -4.21 -10.92
C ARG A 49 -8.41 -4.01 -10.35
N HIS A 50 -9.43 -4.63 -10.96
CA HIS A 50 -10.80 -4.55 -10.46
C HIS A 50 -10.96 -5.22 -9.10
N LEU A 51 -10.35 -6.36 -8.89
CA LEU A 51 -10.31 -7.01 -7.58
C LEU A 51 -9.62 -6.14 -6.52
N PHE A 52 -8.55 -5.43 -6.90
CA PHE A 52 -7.85 -4.50 -6.01
C PHE A 52 -8.73 -3.30 -5.63
N ASP A 53 -9.30 -2.62 -6.61
CA ASP A 53 -10.04 -1.37 -6.40
C ASP A 53 -11.45 -1.61 -5.84
N SER A 54 -12.26 -2.42 -6.54
CA SER A 54 -13.67 -2.69 -6.19
C SER A 54 -13.87 -3.95 -5.35
N GLY A 55 -12.95 -4.91 -5.44
CA GLY A 55 -13.06 -6.23 -4.80
C GLY A 55 -13.93 -7.20 -5.56
N THR A 56 -14.42 -6.82 -6.74
CA THR A 56 -15.36 -7.63 -7.52
C THR A 56 -15.02 -7.57 -9.01
N ILE A 57 -15.32 -8.65 -9.71
CA ILE A 57 -15.17 -8.77 -11.16
C ILE A 57 -16.26 -9.69 -11.70
N ALA A 58 -16.63 -9.55 -12.95
CA ALA A 58 -17.49 -10.53 -13.60
C ALA A 58 -16.85 -11.06 -14.88
N THR A 59 -17.21 -12.29 -15.24
CA THR A 59 -16.88 -12.91 -16.52
C THR A 59 -18.13 -13.37 -17.22
N PHE A 60 -18.26 -13.05 -18.51
CA PHE A 60 -19.33 -13.53 -19.38
C PHE A 60 -18.75 -13.92 -20.75
N LYS A 61 -19.54 -14.59 -21.59
CA LYS A 61 -19.13 -14.90 -22.97
C LYS A 61 -19.72 -13.93 -23.96
N LEU A 62 -18.85 -13.34 -24.79
CA LEU A 62 -19.25 -12.60 -25.98
C LEU A 62 -18.80 -13.37 -27.23
N ASN A 63 -19.75 -13.84 -28.02
CA ASN A 63 -19.48 -14.65 -29.23
C ASN A 63 -18.59 -15.88 -28.95
N GLY A 64 -18.76 -16.52 -27.79
CA GLY A 64 -17.99 -17.68 -27.36
C GLY A 64 -16.64 -17.35 -26.70
N ILE A 65 -16.22 -16.09 -26.66
CA ILE A 65 -14.98 -15.64 -26.02
C ILE A 65 -15.30 -15.16 -24.61
N PRO A 66 -14.64 -15.69 -23.57
CA PRO A 66 -14.83 -15.21 -22.21
C PRO A 66 -14.16 -13.82 -22.05
N LEU A 67 -14.91 -12.88 -21.50
CA LEU A 67 -14.47 -11.50 -21.25
C LEU A 67 -14.70 -11.13 -19.79
N GLN A 68 -13.72 -10.47 -19.19
CA GLN A 68 -13.84 -9.85 -17.87
C GLN A 68 -14.43 -8.46 -18.02
N CYS A 69 -15.29 -8.08 -17.08
CA CYS A 69 -15.97 -6.78 -17.12
C CYS A 69 -16.38 -6.31 -15.72
N GLU A 70 -16.61 -5.01 -15.59
CA GLU A 70 -17.44 -4.47 -14.51
C GLU A 70 -18.91 -4.85 -14.73
N TYR A 71 -19.65 -4.88 -13.63
CA TYR A 71 -21.07 -5.21 -13.65
C TYR A 71 -21.87 -4.39 -12.65
N VAL A 72 -23.16 -4.30 -12.89
CA VAL A 72 -24.12 -3.71 -11.96
C VAL A 72 -25.22 -4.73 -11.71
N VAL A 73 -25.46 -5.06 -10.44
CA VAL A 73 -26.54 -5.98 -10.07
C VAL A 73 -27.89 -5.34 -10.41
N ASN A 74 -28.70 -6.05 -11.19
CA ASN A 74 -30.02 -5.58 -11.60
C ASN A 74 -31.12 -6.12 -10.69
N SER A 75 -31.02 -7.38 -10.25
CA SER A 75 -31.95 -7.97 -9.30
C SER A 75 -31.27 -8.93 -8.33
N TYR A 76 -31.89 -9.11 -7.18
CA TYR A 76 -31.44 -10.03 -6.15
C TYR A 76 -32.45 -11.15 -5.94
N GLY A 77 -31.96 -12.35 -5.72
CA GLY A 77 -32.73 -13.52 -5.30
C GLY A 77 -32.79 -13.64 -3.76
N ALA A 78 -32.98 -14.84 -3.28
CA ALA A 78 -33.00 -15.14 -1.86
C ALA A 78 -31.66 -14.82 -1.20
N ASN A 79 -31.69 -14.35 0.05
CA ASN A 79 -30.50 -14.02 0.84
C ASN A 79 -29.58 -12.96 0.20
N TRP A 80 -30.15 -12.02 -0.55
CA TRP A 80 -29.41 -10.95 -1.23
C TRP A 80 -28.35 -11.45 -2.24
N ARG A 81 -28.49 -12.70 -2.71
CA ARG A 81 -27.62 -13.22 -3.77
C ARG A 81 -27.98 -12.52 -5.10
N PRO A 82 -27.02 -12.00 -5.85
CA PRO A 82 -27.29 -11.46 -7.18
C PRO A 82 -27.97 -12.51 -8.07
N ALA A 83 -29.10 -12.16 -8.68
CA ALA A 83 -29.83 -13.04 -9.58
C ALA A 83 -29.60 -12.67 -11.04
N THR A 84 -29.61 -11.36 -11.35
CA THR A 84 -29.29 -10.86 -12.67
C THR A 84 -28.36 -9.65 -12.57
N ALA A 85 -27.47 -9.50 -13.55
CA ALA A 85 -26.52 -8.39 -13.61
C ALA A 85 -26.42 -7.83 -15.04
N ASN A 86 -26.20 -6.53 -15.14
CA ASN A 86 -25.84 -5.86 -16.37
C ASN A 86 -24.32 -5.74 -16.45
N VAL A 87 -23.75 -6.08 -17.60
CA VAL A 87 -22.32 -5.87 -17.87
C VAL A 87 -22.08 -4.43 -18.31
N VAL A 88 -20.98 -3.85 -17.83
CA VAL A 88 -20.58 -2.50 -18.19
C VAL A 88 -19.62 -2.57 -19.39
N ASN A 89 -19.98 -1.92 -20.49
CA ASN A 89 -19.16 -1.88 -21.70
C ASN A 89 -18.22 -0.67 -21.67
N GLU A 90 -17.15 -0.75 -20.91
CA GLU A 90 -16.17 0.34 -20.75
C GLU A 90 -15.40 0.62 -22.04
N CYS A 91 -15.16 -0.42 -22.85
CA CYS A 91 -14.34 -0.31 -24.05
C CYS A 91 -15.17 -0.09 -25.33
N ASN A 92 -16.50 0.09 -25.23
CA ASN A 92 -17.41 0.23 -26.37
C ASN A 92 -17.30 -0.93 -27.37
N VAL A 93 -17.11 -2.15 -26.89
CA VAL A 93 -17.02 -3.33 -27.73
C VAL A 93 -18.39 -3.61 -28.37
N PRO A 94 -18.46 -3.80 -29.70
CA PRO A 94 -19.72 -4.12 -30.37
C PRO A 94 -20.30 -5.47 -29.92
N GLY A 95 -21.62 -5.54 -29.80
CA GLY A 95 -22.32 -6.78 -29.47
C GLY A 95 -22.43 -7.08 -27.98
N TYR A 96 -22.02 -6.16 -27.10
CA TYR A 96 -22.29 -6.29 -25.67
C TYR A 96 -23.78 -6.45 -25.39
N PRO A 97 -24.16 -7.34 -24.45
CA PRO A 97 -25.57 -7.55 -24.12
C PRO A 97 -26.15 -6.28 -23.48
N ILE A 98 -27.33 -5.88 -23.98
CA ILE A 98 -28.09 -4.73 -23.44
C ILE A 98 -29.00 -5.19 -22.30
N GLN A 99 -29.42 -6.46 -22.34
CA GLN A 99 -30.31 -7.03 -21.34
C GLN A 99 -29.50 -7.62 -20.18
N PRO A 100 -30.08 -7.66 -18.96
CA PRO A 100 -29.46 -8.33 -17.83
C PRO A 100 -29.16 -9.79 -18.12
N LEU A 101 -27.97 -10.23 -17.72
CA LEU A 101 -27.55 -11.63 -17.77
C LEU A 101 -27.91 -12.35 -16.46
N THR A 102 -28.25 -13.64 -16.56
CA THR A 102 -28.51 -14.46 -15.38
C THR A 102 -27.20 -14.87 -14.72
N VAL A 103 -27.08 -14.59 -13.43
CA VAL A 103 -25.89 -14.97 -12.65
C VAL A 103 -25.85 -16.49 -12.48
N ASP A 104 -24.64 -17.04 -12.57
CA ASP A 104 -24.33 -18.49 -12.55
C ASP A 104 -24.85 -19.29 -13.77
N GLU A 105 -25.36 -18.62 -14.80
CA GLU A 105 -25.74 -19.23 -16.09
C GLU A 105 -25.03 -18.53 -17.25
N ASP A 106 -25.20 -17.21 -17.36
CA ASP A 106 -24.65 -16.39 -18.44
C ASP A 106 -23.41 -15.58 -18.01
N ILE A 107 -23.37 -15.21 -16.72
CA ILE A 107 -22.34 -14.40 -16.12
C ILE A 107 -21.92 -14.98 -14.76
N VAL A 108 -20.63 -15.00 -14.50
CA VAL A 108 -20.06 -15.42 -13.22
C VAL A 108 -19.46 -14.21 -12.52
N ILE A 109 -19.80 -14.03 -11.25
CA ILE A 109 -19.30 -12.92 -10.42
C ILE A 109 -18.26 -13.45 -9.46
N GLY A 110 -17.06 -12.83 -9.49
CA GLY A 110 -15.96 -13.13 -8.60
C GLY A 110 -15.75 -12.04 -7.55
N TYR A 111 -15.23 -12.46 -6.41
CA TYR A 111 -14.92 -11.59 -5.29
C TYR A 111 -13.50 -11.84 -4.84
N LEU A 112 -12.80 -10.78 -4.40
CA LEU A 112 -11.47 -10.91 -3.81
C LEU A 112 -11.54 -11.53 -2.41
N GLN A 113 -12.59 -11.18 -1.66
CA GLN A 113 -12.78 -11.59 -0.26
C GLN A 113 -14.26 -11.64 0.11
N HIS A 114 -14.58 -12.35 1.19
CA HIS A 114 -15.98 -12.52 1.64
C HIS A 114 -16.73 -11.23 1.96
N SER A 115 -16.02 -10.13 2.23
CA SER A 115 -16.63 -8.81 2.43
C SER A 115 -17.12 -8.17 1.13
N HIS A 116 -16.78 -8.72 -0.03
CA HIS A 116 -17.04 -8.20 -1.38
C HIS A 116 -16.47 -6.78 -1.60
N LYS A 117 -15.42 -6.41 -0.88
CA LYS A 117 -14.74 -5.11 -1.00
C LYS A 117 -13.32 -5.29 -1.48
N GLY A 118 -12.83 -4.34 -2.25
CA GLY A 118 -11.43 -4.28 -2.63
C GLY A 118 -10.53 -3.84 -1.46
N VAL A 119 -9.25 -4.01 -1.67
CA VAL A 119 -8.22 -3.58 -0.72
C VAL A 119 -7.74 -2.15 -0.97
N GLY A 120 -8.08 -1.56 -2.12
CA GLY A 120 -7.61 -0.24 -2.54
C GLY A 120 -7.88 0.85 -1.51
N SER A 121 -9.08 0.90 -0.92
CA SER A 121 -9.43 1.90 0.11
C SER A 121 -8.62 1.74 1.40
N THR A 122 -8.29 0.50 1.79
CA THR A 122 -7.43 0.22 2.95
C THR A 122 -6.01 0.69 2.67
N ILE A 123 -5.50 0.42 1.47
CA ILE A 123 -4.18 0.87 1.03
C ILE A 123 -4.12 2.40 1.00
N ASP A 124 -5.11 3.07 0.42
CA ASP A 124 -5.18 4.53 0.35
C ASP A 124 -5.14 5.16 1.76
N TYR A 125 -5.82 4.54 2.75
CA TYR A 125 -5.76 4.98 4.14
C TYR A 125 -4.34 4.94 4.71
N TYR A 126 -3.61 3.83 4.54
CA TYR A 126 -2.24 3.71 5.03
C TYR A 126 -1.27 4.62 4.27
N ILE A 127 -1.44 4.76 2.96
CA ILE A 127 -0.63 5.66 2.13
C ILE A 127 -0.79 7.10 2.60
N ASP A 128 -2.01 7.55 2.88
CA ASP A 128 -2.25 8.90 3.39
C ASP A 128 -1.50 9.14 4.72
N ARG A 129 -1.46 8.15 5.62
CA ARG A 129 -0.69 8.22 6.86
C ARG A 129 0.82 8.27 6.61
N MET A 130 1.31 7.41 5.73
CA MET A 130 2.73 7.38 5.35
C MET A 130 3.16 8.69 4.71
N VAL A 131 2.36 9.27 3.83
CA VAL A 131 2.61 10.58 3.20
C VAL A 131 2.62 11.70 4.24
N GLN A 132 1.70 11.71 5.20
CA GLN A 132 1.71 12.67 6.31
C GLN A 132 3.00 12.60 7.13
N VAL A 133 3.48 11.39 7.41
CA VAL A 133 4.76 11.20 8.12
C VAL A 133 5.93 11.69 7.26
N LEU A 134 5.99 11.36 5.97
CA LEU A 134 7.03 11.84 5.05
C LEU A 134 7.06 13.37 4.99
N MET A 135 5.90 14.02 4.92
CA MET A 135 5.80 15.48 4.94
C MET A 135 6.27 16.05 6.28
N SER A 136 5.99 15.39 7.39
CA SER A 136 6.48 15.79 8.73
C SER A 136 8.00 15.65 8.83
N ILE A 137 8.58 14.60 8.25
CA ILE A 137 10.04 14.42 8.16
C ILE A 137 10.66 15.57 7.37
N LEU A 138 10.10 15.90 6.20
CA LEU A 138 10.60 17.02 5.38
C LEU A 138 10.57 18.35 6.15
N VAL A 139 9.45 18.65 6.82
CA VAL A 139 9.32 19.86 7.64
C VAL A 139 10.33 19.84 8.79
N ASN A 140 10.50 18.71 9.48
CA ASN A 140 11.43 18.59 10.59
C ASN A 140 12.90 18.78 10.14
N LEU A 141 13.27 18.22 8.98
CA LEU A 141 14.58 18.44 8.37
C LEU A 141 14.81 19.90 7.99
N GLU A 142 13.80 20.57 7.42
CA GLU A 142 13.90 21.99 7.08
C GLU A 142 14.00 22.87 8.34
N THR A 143 13.17 22.63 9.35
CA THR A 143 13.21 23.39 10.61
C THR A 143 14.47 23.12 11.43
N SER A 144 15.09 21.93 11.28
CA SER A 144 16.40 21.63 11.90
C SER A 144 17.53 22.46 11.30
N LYS A 145 17.43 22.87 10.03
CA LYS A 145 18.40 23.75 9.36
C LYS A 145 18.27 25.20 9.83
N LEU A 146 17.04 25.63 10.10
CA LEU A 146 16.71 26.98 10.56
C LEU A 146 15.82 26.89 11.82
N PRO A 147 16.39 26.58 13.00
CA PRO A 147 15.64 26.43 14.24
C PRO A 147 15.09 27.75 14.80
N PHE A 148 15.20 28.83 14.03
CA PHE A 148 14.90 30.18 14.49
C PHE A 148 13.91 30.90 13.59
N LEU A 149 12.98 31.65 14.18
CA LEU A 149 12.25 32.70 13.50
C LEU A 149 13.11 33.95 13.40
N ILE A 150 13.21 34.50 12.18
CA ILE A 150 14.02 35.67 11.92
C ILE A 150 13.08 36.85 11.68
N GLY A 151 13.09 37.80 12.57
CA GLY A 151 12.41 39.08 12.40
C GLY A 151 13.31 40.03 11.57
N ILE A 152 12.75 40.72 10.58
CA ILE A 152 13.47 41.51 9.62
C ILE A 152 12.79 42.87 9.43
N ASP A 153 13.60 43.94 9.33
CA ASP A 153 13.13 45.22 8.79
C ASP A 153 13.12 45.18 7.27
N ASP A 154 12.15 45.85 6.66
CA ASP A 154 11.87 45.81 5.20
C ASP A 154 13.10 46.14 4.33
N ASP A 155 14.05 46.93 4.82
CA ASP A 155 15.25 47.37 4.07
C ASP A 155 16.28 46.24 3.84
N ASN A 156 16.23 45.13 4.57
CA ASN A 156 17.22 44.06 4.55
C ASN A 156 16.70 42.72 4.02
N ILE A 157 15.46 42.64 3.53
CA ILE A 157 14.81 41.41 3.09
C ILE A 157 15.65 40.65 2.06
N ALA A 158 16.17 41.34 1.03
CA ALA A 158 16.92 40.69 -0.04
C ALA A 158 18.23 40.05 0.41
N ALA A 159 18.95 40.69 1.34
CA ALA A 159 20.21 40.15 1.89
C ALA A 159 19.96 38.90 2.75
N ILE A 160 18.83 38.86 3.46
CA ILE A 160 18.48 37.73 4.31
C ILE A 160 17.90 36.59 3.48
N GLU A 161 17.13 36.87 2.42
CA GLU A 161 16.73 35.85 1.46
C GLU A 161 17.94 35.13 0.85
N GLU A 162 19.00 35.84 0.52
CA GLU A 162 20.24 35.25 0.03
C GLU A 162 20.90 34.35 1.09
N ILE A 163 20.98 34.80 2.36
CA ILE A 163 21.49 34.00 3.46
C ILE A 163 20.71 32.72 3.68
N ILE A 164 19.35 32.79 3.66
CA ILE A 164 18.46 31.65 3.79
C ILE A 164 18.67 30.68 2.62
N ASP A 165 18.77 31.18 1.39
CA ASP A 165 19.02 30.37 0.21
C ASP A 165 20.32 29.60 0.29
N ARG A 166 21.37 30.19 0.82
CA ARG A 166 22.67 29.55 1.03
C ARG A 166 22.64 28.50 2.13
N ILE A 167 21.89 28.72 3.22
CA ILE A 167 21.66 27.72 4.26
C ILE A 167 20.90 26.51 3.67
N TYR A 168 19.88 26.74 2.86
CA TYR A 168 19.15 25.65 2.17
C TYR A 168 20.02 24.94 1.13
N ALA A 169 21.02 25.61 0.56
CA ALA A 169 22.01 24.99 -0.30
C ALA A 169 23.06 24.13 0.47
N ASN A 170 22.91 23.99 1.80
CA ASN A 170 23.82 23.28 2.71
C ASN A 170 25.21 23.85 2.78
N GLU A 171 25.38 25.19 2.65
CA GLU A 171 26.64 25.81 2.91
C GLU A 171 27.01 25.71 4.42
N LEU A 172 28.22 25.23 4.71
CA LEU A 172 28.68 24.98 6.10
C LEU A 172 28.84 26.29 6.91
N ALA A 173 29.07 27.41 6.26
CA ALA A 173 29.14 28.71 6.86
C ALA A 173 28.61 29.78 5.90
N VAL A 174 27.76 30.66 6.40
CA VAL A 174 27.23 31.80 5.64
C VAL A 174 27.75 33.06 6.27
N PHE A 175 28.53 33.83 5.52
CA PHE A 175 29.06 35.13 5.97
C PHE A 175 28.06 36.22 5.54
N CYS A 176 27.69 37.09 6.48
CA CYS A 176 26.89 38.28 6.23
C CYS A 176 27.51 39.53 6.81
N PRO A 177 27.23 40.73 6.30
CA PRO A 177 27.67 41.98 6.85
C PRO A 177 27.21 42.19 8.31
N MET A 178 28.03 42.83 9.14
CA MET A 178 27.74 43.01 10.57
C MET A 178 26.50 43.88 10.83
N ASP A 179 26.19 44.80 9.94
CA ASP A 179 25.00 45.66 9.97
C ASP A 179 23.72 44.86 9.75
N VAL A 180 23.78 43.83 8.89
CA VAL A 180 22.69 42.88 8.67
C VAL A 180 22.54 41.94 9.88
N ALA A 181 23.66 41.42 10.39
CA ALA A 181 23.64 40.49 11.53
C ALA A 181 23.11 41.15 12.82
N SER A 182 23.39 42.45 13.03
CA SER A 182 22.96 43.18 14.23
C SER A 182 21.42 43.49 14.23
N LYS A 183 20.79 43.47 13.09
CA LYS A 183 19.35 43.72 12.91
C LYS A 183 18.49 42.46 12.94
N LEU A 184 19.13 41.29 12.98
CA LEU A 184 18.45 40.02 13.04
C LEU A 184 17.89 39.75 14.45
N GLN A 185 16.58 39.70 14.57
CA GLN A 185 15.93 39.19 15.79
C GLN A 185 15.66 37.70 15.62
N VAL A 186 16.29 36.89 16.41
CA VAL A 186 16.23 35.43 16.32
C VAL A 186 15.43 34.88 17.50
N ALA A 187 14.28 34.28 17.23
CA ALA A 187 13.51 33.54 18.22
C ALA A 187 13.73 32.05 18.04
N ASN A 188 14.24 31.36 19.05
CA ASN A 188 14.39 29.90 19.01
C ASN A 188 13.01 29.25 19.01
N THR A 189 12.71 28.44 17.99
CA THR A 189 11.43 27.71 17.87
C THR A 189 11.37 26.46 18.75
N GLY A 190 12.46 26.07 19.42
CA GLY A 190 12.54 24.84 20.22
C GLY A 190 12.37 23.56 19.37
N SER A 191 12.61 23.65 18.08
CA SER A 191 12.45 22.51 17.17
C SER A 191 13.34 21.34 17.60
N GLN A 192 12.71 20.20 17.91
CA GLN A 192 13.42 18.96 18.22
C GLN A 192 13.64 18.17 16.93
N TYR A 193 14.79 17.48 16.83
CA TYR A 193 15.03 16.52 15.76
C TYR A 193 14.27 15.23 16.03
N LEU A 194 13.23 14.96 15.24
CA LEU A 194 12.30 13.82 15.42
C LEU A 194 12.34 12.83 14.25
N VAL A 195 13.28 12.98 13.33
CA VAL A 195 13.33 12.21 12.07
C VAL A 195 13.33 10.71 12.32
N ASP A 196 14.11 10.22 13.28
CA ASP A 196 14.22 8.79 13.57
C ASP A 196 12.90 8.21 14.12
N GLN A 197 12.19 8.97 14.96
CA GLN A 197 10.90 8.58 15.49
C GLN A 197 9.83 8.56 14.38
N LEU A 198 9.82 9.57 13.52
CA LEU A 198 8.92 9.67 12.39
C LEU A 198 9.20 8.57 11.39
N TRP A 199 10.47 8.26 11.09
CA TRP A 199 10.85 7.16 10.21
C TRP A 199 10.39 5.81 10.76
N THR A 200 10.53 5.61 12.06
CA THR A 200 9.98 4.44 12.74
C THR A 200 8.48 4.31 12.56
N GLN A 201 7.76 5.42 12.70
CA GLN A 201 6.30 5.45 12.51
C GLN A 201 5.93 5.15 11.05
N TYR A 202 6.71 5.64 10.08
CA TYR A 202 6.53 5.30 8.67
C TYR A 202 6.64 3.79 8.43
N LEU A 203 7.69 3.16 8.96
CA LEU A 203 7.90 1.70 8.83
C LEU A 203 6.78 0.89 9.51
N ASN A 204 6.24 1.36 10.63
CA ASN A 204 5.09 0.72 11.28
C ASN A 204 3.86 0.75 10.37
N PHE A 205 3.53 1.91 9.75
CA PHE A 205 2.41 1.99 8.81
C PHE A 205 2.66 1.15 7.55
N GLU A 206 3.90 1.08 7.06
CA GLU A 206 4.24 0.20 5.94
C GLU A 206 4.03 -1.27 6.31
N CYS A 207 4.41 -1.68 7.51
CA CYS A 207 4.20 -3.04 8.00
C CYS A 207 2.71 -3.37 8.14
N ASP A 208 1.93 -2.48 8.76
CA ASP A 208 0.48 -2.65 8.89
C ASP A 208 -0.19 -2.79 7.52
N LEU A 209 0.24 -1.99 6.54
CA LEU A 209 -0.25 -2.07 5.17
C LEU A 209 0.09 -3.41 4.52
N LEU A 210 1.33 -3.87 4.61
CA LEU A 210 1.75 -5.16 4.05
C LEU A 210 0.99 -6.31 4.71
N THR A 211 0.83 -6.28 6.03
CA THR A 211 0.03 -7.27 6.77
C THR A 211 -1.42 -7.27 6.28
N ALA A 212 -2.04 -6.10 6.07
CA ALA A 212 -3.40 -6.00 5.55
C ALA A 212 -3.54 -6.56 4.12
N LEU A 213 -2.45 -6.58 3.37
CA LEU A 213 -2.37 -7.26 2.06
C LEU A 213 -2.05 -8.76 2.18
N GLY A 214 -1.83 -9.28 3.38
CA GLY A 214 -1.39 -10.66 3.61
C GLY A 214 0.06 -10.90 3.15
N ILE A 215 0.94 -9.93 3.34
CA ILE A 215 2.35 -9.99 2.99
C ILE A 215 3.19 -9.84 4.25
N ASP A 216 4.21 -10.68 4.40
CA ASP A 216 5.08 -10.64 5.55
C ASP A 216 5.97 -9.39 5.56
N CYS A 217 6.01 -8.71 6.70
CA CYS A 217 6.83 -7.54 6.94
C CYS A 217 7.96 -7.78 7.95
N ASN A 218 8.18 -9.01 8.38
CA ASN A 218 9.17 -9.35 9.42
C ASN A 218 10.58 -8.84 9.06
N ALA A 219 10.95 -8.84 7.79
CA ALA A 219 12.24 -8.31 7.32
C ALA A 219 12.42 -6.81 7.61
N LEU A 220 11.34 -6.02 7.64
CA LEU A 220 11.39 -4.58 7.96
C LEU A 220 11.52 -4.32 9.47
N ASN A 221 11.10 -5.27 10.29
CA ASN A 221 10.99 -5.13 11.74
C ASN A 221 11.92 -6.08 12.54
N MET A 222 12.92 -6.69 11.92
CA MET A 222 13.81 -7.71 12.50
C MET A 222 14.34 -7.42 13.92
N ASN A 223 14.40 -6.16 14.32
CA ASN A 223 14.95 -5.75 15.63
C ASN A 223 13.86 -5.45 16.69
N ARG A 224 12.58 -5.64 16.41
CA ARG A 224 11.49 -5.12 17.26
C ARG A 224 10.38 -6.12 17.60
N LEU A 225 10.24 -7.19 16.82
CA LEU A 225 9.20 -8.20 17.07
C LEU A 225 9.74 -9.28 17.99
N THR A 226 8.96 -9.63 19.01
CA THR A 226 9.17 -10.86 19.77
C THR A 226 8.74 -12.05 18.92
N THR A 227 9.24 -13.25 19.20
CA THR A 227 8.86 -14.48 18.50
C THR A 227 7.34 -14.68 18.50
N ASP A 228 6.67 -14.38 19.62
CA ASP A 228 5.22 -14.50 19.74
C ASP A 228 4.46 -13.51 18.83
N GLN A 229 4.96 -12.26 18.72
CA GLN A 229 4.39 -11.26 17.83
C GLN A 229 4.57 -11.64 16.36
N SER A 230 5.73 -12.17 15.99
CA SER A 230 5.99 -12.68 14.63
C SER A 230 5.04 -13.82 14.30
N ASN A 231 4.87 -14.79 15.20
CA ASN A 231 3.97 -15.92 15.00
C ASN A 231 2.50 -15.48 14.87
N ALA A 232 2.05 -14.54 15.70
CA ALA A 232 0.70 -13.99 15.62
C ALA A 232 0.45 -13.27 14.27
N ASN A 233 1.46 -12.55 13.79
CA ASN A 233 1.39 -11.84 12.50
C ASN A 233 1.31 -12.85 11.34
N ASN A 234 2.09 -13.91 11.36
CA ASN A 234 2.07 -14.96 10.35
C ASN A 234 0.70 -15.68 10.30
N VAL A 235 0.08 -15.95 11.44
CA VAL A 235 -1.28 -16.53 11.49
C VAL A 235 -2.29 -15.58 10.85
N LEU A 236 -2.19 -14.28 11.09
CA LEU A 236 -3.09 -13.29 10.47
C LEU A 236 -2.90 -13.23 8.95
N ILE A 237 -1.65 -13.18 8.47
CA ILE A 237 -1.29 -13.18 7.05
C ILE A 237 -1.84 -14.42 6.36
N ASN A 238 -1.64 -15.61 6.94
CA ASN A 238 -2.14 -16.86 6.39
C ASN A 238 -3.67 -16.88 6.30
N ASN A 239 -4.37 -16.35 7.31
CA ASN A 239 -5.82 -16.26 7.29
C ASN A 239 -6.33 -15.31 6.19
N ILE A 240 -5.65 -14.18 5.97
CA ILE A 240 -5.98 -13.25 4.88
C ILE A 240 -5.76 -13.92 3.52
N ASN A 241 -4.61 -14.58 3.33
CA ASN A 241 -4.28 -15.27 2.08
C ASN A 241 -5.25 -16.41 1.78
N LYS A 242 -5.60 -17.18 2.80
CA LYS A 242 -6.62 -18.23 2.68
C LYS A 242 -7.96 -17.64 2.25
N GLY A 243 -8.39 -16.53 2.86
CA GLY A 243 -9.65 -15.87 2.47
C GLY A 243 -9.66 -15.39 1.01
N PHE A 244 -8.52 -14.89 0.51
CA PHE A 244 -8.37 -14.56 -0.92
C PHE A 244 -8.40 -15.81 -1.79
N ASN A 245 -7.64 -16.84 -1.44
CA ASN A 245 -7.58 -18.09 -2.20
C ASN A 245 -8.94 -18.76 -2.27
N ASP A 246 -9.69 -18.86 -1.17
CA ASP A 246 -11.01 -19.49 -1.14
C ASP A 246 -11.98 -18.77 -2.11
N CYS A 247 -12.05 -17.44 -2.04
CA CYS A 247 -12.95 -16.66 -2.93
C CYS A 247 -12.54 -16.73 -4.41
N LEU A 248 -11.23 -16.66 -4.70
CA LEU A 248 -10.74 -16.70 -6.08
C LEU A 248 -10.86 -18.09 -6.69
N LYS A 249 -10.68 -19.14 -5.88
CA LYS A 249 -10.91 -20.51 -6.30
C LYS A 249 -12.37 -20.73 -6.66
N ASP A 250 -13.30 -20.32 -5.79
CA ASP A 250 -14.74 -20.43 -6.06
C ASP A 250 -15.12 -19.72 -7.36
N TYR A 251 -14.56 -18.52 -7.60
CA TYR A 251 -14.77 -17.79 -8.85
C TYR A 251 -14.23 -18.54 -10.07
N CYS A 252 -13.00 -19.05 -10.01
CA CYS A 252 -12.40 -19.79 -11.10
C CYS A 252 -13.16 -21.09 -11.40
N ASP A 253 -13.53 -21.84 -10.37
CA ASP A 253 -14.29 -23.08 -10.48
C ASP A 253 -15.65 -22.83 -11.15
N GLN A 254 -16.36 -21.75 -10.78
CA GLN A 254 -17.60 -21.34 -11.41
C GLN A 254 -17.39 -20.91 -12.87
N CYS A 255 -16.37 -20.11 -13.19
CA CYS A 255 -16.04 -19.76 -14.56
C CYS A 255 -15.75 -20.99 -15.42
N ASN A 256 -15.01 -21.94 -14.89
CA ASN A 256 -14.65 -23.17 -15.60
C ASN A 256 -15.89 -24.06 -15.84
N ALA A 257 -16.77 -24.16 -14.84
CA ALA A 257 -18.01 -24.97 -14.96
C ALA A 257 -19.05 -24.33 -15.89
N VAL A 258 -19.33 -23.03 -15.73
CA VAL A 258 -20.42 -22.33 -16.44
C VAL A 258 -19.97 -21.87 -17.82
N LEU A 259 -18.79 -21.28 -17.88
CA LEU A 259 -18.26 -20.66 -19.09
C LEU A 259 -17.26 -21.55 -19.83
N GLY A 260 -16.91 -22.75 -19.32
CA GLY A 260 -15.95 -23.66 -19.95
C GLY A 260 -14.60 -23.00 -20.18
N THR A 261 -14.13 -22.20 -19.23
CA THR A 261 -12.80 -21.62 -19.21
C THR A 261 -11.81 -22.61 -18.55
N ASN A 262 -10.56 -22.20 -18.43
CA ASN A 262 -9.52 -22.94 -17.67
C ASN A 262 -8.75 -21.96 -16.81
N TYR A 263 -9.45 -21.22 -15.95
CA TYR A 263 -8.86 -20.20 -15.11
C TYR A 263 -8.39 -20.78 -13.78
N GLN A 264 -7.22 -20.31 -13.35
CA GLN A 264 -6.72 -20.52 -11.99
C GLN A 264 -6.10 -19.21 -11.50
N ILE A 265 -6.52 -18.75 -10.33
CA ILE A 265 -5.98 -17.56 -9.66
C ILE A 265 -5.75 -17.96 -8.20
N TYR A 266 -4.52 -17.89 -7.75
CA TYR A 266 -4.16 -18.29 -6.40
C TYR A 266 -2.91 -17.57 -5.91
N ILE A 267 -2.72 -17.57 -4.59
CA ILE A 267 -1.51 -17.15 -3.92
C ILE A 267 -0.77 -18.43 -3.55
N GLU A 268 0.49 -18.53 -3.95
CA GLU A 268 1.34 -19.64 -3.54
C GLU A 268 1.52 -19.62 -2.02
N GLU A 269 1.24 -20.75 -1.38
CA GLU A 269 1.52 -20.93 0.05
C GLU A 269 3.02 -21.22 0.17
N GLU A 270 3.77 -20.35 0.87
CA GLU A 270 5.12 -20.72 1.31
C GLU A 270 4.99 -21.86 2.30
N GLU A 271 5.50 -23.05 1.96
CA GLU A 271 5.65 -24.14 2.91
C GLU A 271 6.57 -23.65 4.04
N VAL A 272 5.99 -23.36 5.18
CA VAL A 272 6.76 -23.14 6.40
C VAL A 272 7.39 -24.48 6.75
N GLU A 273 8.66 -24.69 6.37
CA GLU A 273 9.45 -25.78 6.90
C GLU A 273 9.37 -25.70 8.43
N SER A 274 8.59 -26.60 9.01
CA SER A 274 8.59 -26.79 10.44
C SER A 274 9.98 -27.29 10.83
N VAL A 275 10.80 -26.39 11.33
CA VAL A 275 12.06 -26.78 12.00
C VAL A 275 11.64 -27.62 13.21
N HIS A 276 11.62 -28.93 13.03
CA HIS A 276 11.63 -29.86 14.15
C HIS A 276 12.94 -29.61 14.88
N GLU A 277 12.89 -28.89 15.99
CA GLU A 277 13.93 -28.97 17.00
C GLU A 277 13.93 -30.40 17.52
N ASP A 278 14.84 -31.20 16.96
CA ASP A 278 15.21 -32.50 17.49
C ASP A 278 15.94 -32.23 18.79
N GLY A 279 15.17 -32.17 19.87
CA GLY A 279 15.68 -32.06 21.23
C GLY A 279 16.37 -33.36 21.62
N SER A 280 17.63 -33.49 21.24
CA SER A 280 18.53 -34.47 21.87
C SER A 280 18.83 -33.98 23.30
N GLU A 281 18.05 -34.45 24.24
CA GLU A 281 18.43 -34.45 25.67
C GLU A 281 19.72 -35.28 25.83
N GLU A 282 20.86 -34.60 25.94
CA GLU A 282 22.06 -35.23 26.49
C GLU A 282 21.84 -35.42 28.01
N GLU A 283 21.45 -36.63 28.41
CA GLU A 283 21.60 -37.11 29.79
C GLU A 283 23.09 -37.07 30.17
N SER A 284 23.47 -36.10 30.99
CA SER A 284 24.75 -36.14 31.68
C SER A 284 24.65 -37.05 32.89
N ASP A 285 25.16 -38.28 32.75
CA ASP A 285 25.47 -39.19 33.86
C ASP A 285 26.52 -38.55 34.77
N GLU A 286 26.09 -38.04 35.92
CA GLU A 286 26.97 -37.81 37.07
C GLU A 286 27.27 -39.16 37.74
N ASP A 287 28.40 -39.75 37.40
CA ASP A 287 28.94 -40.86 38.17
C ASP A 287 29.82 -40.30 39.30
N GLY A 288 29.33 -40.49 40.52
CA GLY A 288 30.03 -40.17 41.73
C GLY A 288 31.08 -41.21 42.09
N THR A 289 32.31 -40.76 42.30
CA THR A 289 33.23 -41.56 43.09
C THR A 289 33.92 -40.73 44.16
N ARG A 290 33.68 -41.17 45.38
CA ARG A 290 34.41 -40.83 46.61
C ARG A 290 35.89 -41.22 46.50
N ASP A 291 36.77 -40.36 46.97
CA ASP A 291 37.74 -40.62 48.04
C ASP A 291 38.37 -39.31 48.52
#